data_fab0cd3eba97c9af55911a65261c5175
#
_entry.id   fab0cd3eba97c9af55911a65261c5175
#
_cell.length_a   1.000
_cell.length_b   1.000
_cell.length_c   1.000
_cell.angle_alpha   90.00
_cell.angle_beta   90.00
_cell.angle_gamma   90.00
#
_symmetry.space_group_name_H-M   'P 1'
#
loop_
_entity.id
_entity.type
_entity.pdbx_description
1 polymer ?
#
loop_
_entity_poly.entity_id
_entity_poly.type
_entity_poly.pdbx_seq_one_letter_code
_entity_poly.pdbx_strand_id
1 'polypeptide(L)'
;MALAHAQPAPTVPAVLEASGSWLIIRLYGVVALCAAGGWLFYGSEATGDHGAAALVVFVAAILSSVAGFAFSALAGAFIFHIAQTGVEAVQIMLVASIAIQAYSVWWMRRSIVAGNLTPYLAGGLATIPAGVFLLLHTPWWLHAIGLGIFLMLYGGYVLLRPPWRCKRNSLTGQIISGALGGITGATAAFPGAFVTIWCGCHGWEKDQQRTIYQPYILIMQVAVLVALAAVLPSATLRPELLIYSVPALLGASIGLRLYGHLNLAHFNKAVSATLLLAGIALTLKGL
;
A
#
# COMPACT_ATOMS: atom_id res chain seq x y z
N MET A 1 20.93 20.13 -21.28
CA MET A 1 19.60 19.55 -21.44
C MET A 1 18.78 20.01 -20.25
N ALA A 2 17.85 20.92 -20.48
CA ALA A 2 17.21 21.76 -19.47
C ALA A 2 16.32 20.93 -18.53
N LEU A 3 16.62 21.04 -17.23
CA LEU A 3 15.69 20.61 -16.16
C LEU A 3 14.48 21.53 -16.25
N ALA A 4 13.37 21.00 -16.74
CA ALA A 4 12.10 21.70 -16.68
C ALA A 4 11.82 22.02 -15.21
N HIS A 5 11.74 23.30 -14.90
CA HIS A 5 11.26 23.80 -13.61
C HIS A 5 9.83 23.27 -13.42
N ALA A 6 9.69 22.21 -12.63
CA ALA A 6 8.39 21.77 -12.17
C ALA A 6 7.80 22.89 -11.30
N GLN A 7 6.65 23.42 -11.71
CA GLN A 7 5.88 24.33 -10.85
C GLN A 7 5.58 23.62 -9.53
N PRO A 8 5.63 24.30 -8.39
CA PRO A 8 5.29 23.69 -7.10
C PRO A 8 3.85 23.15 -7.19
N ALA A 9 3.71 21.88 -6.80
CA ALA A 9 2.39 21.26 -6.74
C ALA A 9 1.48 22.06 -5.80
N PRO A 10 0.19 22.24 -6.14
CA PRO A 10 -0.73 22.96 -5.27
C PRO A 10 -0.77 22.30 -3.90
N THR A 11 -0.67 23.11 -2.85
CA THR A 11 -0.73 22.66 -1.46
C THR A 11 -2.07 21.96 -1.19
N VAL A 12 -2.03 20.88 -0.41
CA VAL A 12 -3.17 20.01 -0.07
C VAL A 12 -4.48 20.76 0.29
N PRO A 13 -4.47 21.91 0.97
CA PRO A 13 -5.70 22.68 1.23
C PRO A 13 -6.37 23.27 -0.01
N ALA A 14 -5.60 23.74 -0.99
CA ALA A 14 -6.14 24.35 -2.21
C ALA A 14 -6.83 23.33 -3.14
N VAL A 15 -6.45 22.05 -3.06
CA VAL A 15 -7.07 20.97 -3.84
C VAL A 15 -8.40 20.52 -3.24
N LEU A 16 -8.57 20.66 -1.92
CA LEU A 16 -9.83 20.32 -1.23
C LEU A 16 -10.97 21.28 -1.61
N GLU A 17 -10.68 22.53 -1.86
CA GLU A 17 -11.68 23.55 -2.23
C GLU A 17 -12.10 23.48 -3.71
N ALA A 18 -11.23 23.00 -4.59
CA ALA A 18 -11.44 23.08 -6.05
C ALA A 18 -12.09 21.85 -6.71
N SER A 19 -12.16 20.69 -6.04
CA SER A 19 -12.73 19.46 -6.63
C SER A 19 -14.02 19.05 -5.94
N GLY A 20 -15.10 19.35 -6.63
CA GLY A 20 -16.49 19.01 -6.30
C GLY A 20 -16.72 17.90 -5.26
N SER A 21 -16.98 18.32 -4.04
CA SER A 21 -17.42 17.46 -2.91
C SER A 21 -18.55 16.48 -3.28
N TRP A 22 -19.35 16.82 -4.29
CA TRP A 22 -20.49 16.03 -4.77
C TRP A 22 -20.08 14.73 -5.47
N LEU A 23 -18.96 14.69 -6.22
CA LEU A 23 -18.53 13.46 -6.90
C LEU A 23 -17.95 12.47 -5.87
N ILE A 24 -17.28 12.99 -4.88
CA ILE A 24 -16.73 12.21 -3.75
C ILE A 24 -17.90 11.60 -2.95
N ILE A 25 -18.92 12.39 -2.62
CA ILE A 25 -20.13 11.92 -1.91
C ILE A 25 -20.85 10.86 -2.73
N ARG A 26 -20.96 11.01 -4.06
CA ARG A 26 -21.58 10.00 -4.93
C ARG A 26 -20.75 8.72 -5.00
N LEU A 27 -19.42 8.82 -5.10
CA LEU A 27 -18.54 7.64 -5.09
C LEU A 27 -18.64 6.90 -3.75
N TYR A 28 -18.65 7.64 -2.64
CA TYR A 28 -18.90 7.06 -1.31
C TYR A 28 -20.30 6.44 -1.18
N GLY A 29 -21.31 7.08 -1.76
CA GLY A 29 -22.66 6.54 -1.78
C GLY A 29 -22.74 5.21 -2.53
N VAL A 30 -22.12 5.12 -3.71
CA VAL A 30 -22.09 3.88 -4.50
C VAL A 30 -21.27 2.79 -3.78
N VAL A 31 -20.10 3.13 -3.25
CA VAL A 31 -19.27 2.17 -2.51
C VAL A 31 -19.96 1.73 -1.22
N ALA A 32 -20.60 2.63 -0.49
CA ALA A 32 -21.38 2.30 0.71
C ALA A 32 -22.61 1.42 0.38
N LEU A 33 -23.28 1.67 -0.74
CA LEU A 33 -24.41 0.84 -1.20
C LEU A 33 -23.95 -0.55 -1.66
N CYS A 34 -22.85 -0.64 -2.40
CA CYS A 34 -22.24 -1.93 -2.78
C CYS A 34 -21.79 -2.72 -1.55
N ALA A 35 -21.29 -2.04 -0.54
CA ALA A 35 -20.90 -2.64 0.71
C ALA A 35 -22.04 -3.09 1.59
N ALA A 36 -23.05 -2.23 1.73
CA ALA A 36 -24.28 -2.59 2.46
C ALA A 36 -24.96 -3.76 1.77
N GLY A 37 -25.01 -3.78 0.43
CA GLY A 37 -25.49 -4.92 -0.36
C GLY A 37 -24.66 -6.18 -0.12
N GLY A 38 -23.34 -6.08 -0.17
CA GLY A 38 -22.43 -7.20 0.14
C GLY A 38 -22.60 -7.67 1.59
N TRP A 39 -22.72 -6.77 2.53
CA TRP A 39 -22.94 -7.10 3.95
C TRP A 39 -24.30 -7.77 4.21
N LEU A 40 -25.35 -7.33 3.54
CA LEU A 40 -26.68 -7.94 3.63
C LEU A 40 -26.73 -9.33 2.98
N PHE A 41 -25.97 -9.56 1.89
CA PHE A 41 -25.94 -10.85 1.20
C PHE A 41 -24.99 -11.87 1.84
N TYR A 42 -23.85 -11.45 2.38
CA TYR A 42 -22.80 -12.34 2.92
C TYR A 42 -22.65 -12.25 4.44
N GLY A 43 -23.23 -11.26 5.10
CA GLY A 43 -23.06 -11.00 6.53
C GLY A 43 -23.74 -11.99 7.48
N SER A 44 -24.65 -12.85 6.96
CA SER A 44 -25.35 -13.84 7.79
C SER A 44 -24.53 -15.12 8.09
N GLU A 45 -23.45 -15.36 7.32
CA GLU A 45 -22.55 -16.51 7.52
C GLU A 45 -21.13 -16.11 7.99
N ALA A 46 -20.88 -14.80 8.21
CA ALA A 46 -19.58 -14.31 8.62
C ALA A 46 -19.29 -14.71 10.07
N THR A 47 -18.48 -15.72 10.25
CA THR A 47 -17.80 -16.03 11.51
C THR A 47 -17.02 -14.82 11.99
N GLY A 48 -16.82 -14.66 13.31
CA GLY A 48 -16.25 -13.47 13.96
C GLY A 48 -14.92 -12.91 13.41
N ASP A 49 -14.21 -13.65 12.59
CA ASP A 49 -12.92 -13.28 11.99
C ASP A 49 -13.02 -12.17 10.94
N HIS A 50 -14.12 -12.07 10.18
CA HIS A 50 -14.30 -11.00 9.19
C HIS A 50 -14.48 -9.62 9.82
N GLY A 51 -15.12 -9.53 10.98
CA GLY A 51 -15.26 -8.28 11.71
C GLY A 51 -13.91 -7.76 12.22
N ALA A 52 -13.09 -8.65 12.76
CA ALA A 52 -11.75 -8.31 13.21
C ALA A 52 -10.86 -7.86 12.04
N ALA A 53 -10.90 -8.57 10.91
CA ALA A 53 -10.17 -8.20 9.70
C ALA A 53 -10.62 -6.83 9.15
N ALA A 54 -11.92 -6.54 9.15
CA ALA A 54 -12.44 -5.24 8.71
C ALA A 54 -11.98 -4.08 9.62
N LEU A 55 -11.94 -4.30 10.94
CA LEU A 55 -11.42 -3.32 11.90
C LEU A 55 -9.92 -3.08 11.69
N VAL A 56 -9.13 -4.13 11.50
CA VAL A 56 -7.70 -4.04 11.18
C VAL A 56 -7.50 -3.23 9.91
N VAL A 57 -8.23 -3.55 8.85
CA VAL A 57 -8.17 -2.83 7.56
C VAL A 57 -8.53 -1.35 7.75
N PHE A 58 -9.57 -1.03 8.51
CA PHE A 58 -9.99 0.34 8.78
C PHE A 58 -8.91 1.14 9.50
N VAL A 59 -8.38 0.62 10.61
CA VAL A 59 -7.33 1.30 11.39
C VAL A 59 -6.05 1.43 10.59
N ALA A 60 -5.61 0.36 9.91
CA ALA A 60 -4.44 0.39 9.06
C ALA A 60 -4.59 1.39 7.90
N ALA A 61 -5.79 1.54 7.33
CA ALA A 61 -6.09 2.50 6.29
C ALA A 61 -5.96 3.95 6.78
N ILE A 62 -6.43 4.27 7.99
CA ILE A 62 -6.24 5.60 8.61
C ILE A 62 -4.75 5.91 8.71
N LEU A 63 -4.00 5.03 9.36
CA LEU A 63 -2.57 5.22 9.62
C LEU A 63 -1.75 5.29 8.32
N SER A 64 -2.00 4.37 7.40
CA SER A 64 -1.28 4.32 6.11
C SER A 64 -1.56 5.53 5.22
N SER A 65 -2.77 6.08 5.25
CA SER A 65 -3.13 7.25 4.44
C SER A 65 -2.45 8.52 4.92
N VAL A 66 -2.19 8.64 6.22
CA VAL A 66 -1.36 9.71 6.78
C VAL A 66 0.11 9.50 6.37
N ALA A 67 0.65 8.29 6.47
CA ALA A 67 2.02 7.98 6.05
C ALA A 67 2.21 8.05 4.53
N GLY A 68 1.15 7.80 3.76
CA GLY A 68 1.13 7.76 2.29
C GLY A 68 1.52 6.41 1.70
N PHE A 69 1.90 5.45 2.53
CA PHE A 69 2.29 4.08 2.17
C PHE A 69 2.15 3.19 3.41
N ALA A 70 2.64 1.99 3.40
CA ALA A 70 2.71 1.08 4.55
C ALA A 70 1.38 0.41 4.96
N PHE A 71 0.30 0.50 4.15
CA PHE A 71 -0.94 -0.19 4.48
C PHE A 71 -0.72 -1.69 4.71
N SER A 72 -0.12 -2.38 3.74
CA SER A 72 0.13 -3.83 3.84
C SER A 72 1.08 -4.19 4.97
N ALA A 73 2.00 -3.31 5.33
CA ALA A 73 2.89 -3.48 6.47
C ALA A 73 2.13 -3.47 7.79
N LEU A 74 1.23 -2.50 7.97
CA LEU A 74 0.41 -2.36 9.17
C LEU A 74 -0.68 -3.43 9.25
N ALA A 75 -1.40 -3.65 8.15
CA ALA A 75 -2.46 -4.65 8.08
C ALA A 75 -1.91 -6.07 8.13
N GLY A 76 -0.80 -6.35 7.42
CA GLY A 76 -0.22 -7.68 7.28
C GLY A 76 0.18 -8.29 8.61
N ALA A 77 0.70 -7.49 9.54
CA ALA A 77 1.03 -7.94 10.89
C ALA A 77 -0.13 -8.65 11.59
N PHE A 78 -1.37 -8.27 11.29
CA PHE A 78 -2.58 -8.85 11.86
C PHE A 78 -3.29 -9.79 10.88
N ILE A 79 -3.38 -9.44 9.60
CA ILE A 79 -4.09 -10.22 8.58
C ILE A 79 -3.47 -11.61 8.42
N PHE A 80 -2.14 -11.75 8.46
CA PHE A 80 -1.48 -13.07 8.45
C PHE A 80 -1.82 -13.95 9.66
N HIS A 81 -2.44 -13.38 10.71
CA HIS A 81 -2.91 -14.14 11.86
C HIS A 81 -4.37 -14.59 11.72
N ILE A 82 -5.15 -13.87 10.92
CA ILE A 82 -6.59 -14.08 10.75
C ILE A 82 -6.86 -14.92 9.50
N ALA A 83 -6.11 -14.67 8.42
CA ALA A 83 -6.25 -15.39 7.16
C ALA A 83 -5.82 -16.85 7.28
N GLN A 84 -6.54 -17.73 6.61
CA GLN A 84 -6.28 -19.18 6.62
C GLN A 84 -5.06 -19.56 5.77
N THR A 85 -4.76 -18.76 4.75
CA THR A 85 -3.64 -18.98 3.82
C THR A 85 -2.90 -17.69 3.53
N GLY A 86 -1.61 -17.81 3.15
CA GLY A 86 -0.83 -16.66 2.70
C GLY A 86 -1.41 -15.97 1.48
N VAL A 87 -2.02 -16.73 0.56
CA VAL A 87 -2.68 -16.20 -0.63
C VAL A 87 -3.90 -15.36 -0.25
N GLU A 88 -4.72 -15.83 0.69
CA GLU A 88 -5.87 -15.08 1.20
C GLU A 88 -5.43 -13.78 1.88
N ALA A 89 -4.41 -13.84 2.73
CA ALA A 89 -3.84 -12.65 3.37
C ALA A 89 -3.41 -11.60 2.33
N VAL A 90 -2.69 -12.03 1.29
CA VAL A 90 -2.24 -11.16 0.20
C VAL A 90 -3.43 -10.60 -0.58
N GLN A 91 -4.47 -11.39 -0.86
CA GLN A 91 -5.67 -10.91 -1.56
C GLN A 91 -6.42 -9.84 -0.75
N ILE A 92 -6.64 -10.04 0.55
CA ILE A 92 -7.26 -9.03 1.43
C ILE A 92 -6.46 -7.73 1.40
N MET A 93 -5.14 -7.83 1.56
CA MET A 93 -4.27 -6.66 1.54
C MET A 93 -4.25 -5.96 0.19
N LEU A 94 -4.25 -6.70 -0.93
CA LEU A 94 -4.30 -6.13 -2.27
C LEU A 94 -5.60 -5.36 -2.51
N VAL A 95 -6.75 -5.98 -2.25
CA VAL A 95 -8.07 -5.38 -2.46
C VAL A 95 -8.21 -4.08 -1.66
N ALA A 96 -7.91 -4.13 -0.36
CA ALA A 96 -8.00 -2.96 0.50
C ALA A 96 -7.01 -1.85 0.08
N SER A 97 -5.77 -2.23 -0.24
CA SER A 97 -4.74 -1.26 -0.64
C SER A 97 -5.02 -0.66 -2.01
N ILE A 98 -5.51 -1.42 -2.99
CA ILE A 98 -5.93 -0.90 -4.29
C ILE A 98 -7.00 0.19 -4.10
N ALA A 99 -7.99 -0.04 -3.23
CA ALA A 99 -9.02 0.95 -2.94
C ALA A 99 -8.42 2.25 -2.36
N ILE A 100 -7.50 2.14 -1.38
CA ILE A 100 -6.80 3.28 -0.77
C ILE A 100 -5.97 4.03 -1.81
N GLN A 101 -5.18 3.29 -2.60
CA GLN A 101 -4.27 3.90 -3.57
C GLN A 101 -5.02 4.51 -4.77
N ALA A 102 -6.09 3.87 -5.24
CA ALA A 102 -6.94 4.44 -6.29
C ALA A 102 -7.52 5.79 -5.85
N TYR A 103 -8.00 5.89 -4.62
CA TYR A 103 -8.48 7.14 -4.05
C TYR A 103 -7.37 8.19 -3.96
N SER A 104 -6.20 7.83 -3.45
CA SER A 104 -5.04 8.71 -3.29
C SER A 104 -4.50 9.20 -4.65
N VAL A 105 -4.36 8.30 -5.62
CA VAL A 105 -3.89 8.59 -6.98
C VAL A 105 -4.90 9.48 -7.72
N TRP A 106 -6.18 9.19 -7.60
CA TRP A 106 -7.22 10.03 -8.19
C TRP A 106 -7.14 11.47 -7.66
N TRP A 107 -6.87 11.62 -6.37
CA TRP A 107 -6.75 12.92 -5.74
C TRP A 107 -5.56 13.72 -6.26
N MET A 108 -4.39 13.07 -6.47
CA MET A 108 -3.17 13.73 -6.96
C MET A 108 -2.93 13.60 -8.46
N ARG A 109 -3.90 13.11 -9.25
CA ARG A 109 -3.72 12.75 -10.67
C ARG A 109 -3.13 13.86 -11.55
N ARG A 110 -3.38 15.13 -11.21
CA ARG A 110 -2.88 16.29 -11.98
C ARG A 110 -1.37 16.54 -11.79
N SER A 111 -0.79 16.03 -10.73
CA SER A 111 0.63 16.19 -10.38
C SER A 111 1.48 15.00 -10.81
N ILE A 112 0.88 13.93 -11.35
CA ILE A 112 1.57 12.72 -11.76
C ILE A 112 2.16 12.90 -13.15
N VAL A 113 3.49 12.67 -13.28
CA VAL A 113 4.21 12.66 -14.54
C VAL A 113 4.58 11.22 -14.89
N ALA A 114 3.92 10.65 -15.89
CA ALA A 114 4.06 9.24 -16.25
C ALA A 114 5.51 8.83 -16.58
N GLY A 115 6.29 9.72 -17.22
CA GLY A 115 7.70 9.44 -17.54
C GLY A 115 8.58 9.17 -16.33
N ASN A 116 8.24 9.72 -15.17
CA ASN A 116 9.00 9.48 -13.93
C ASN A 116 8.71 8.10 -13.32
N LEU A 117 7.64 7.43 -13.75
CA LEU A 117 7.23 6.12 -13.23
C LEU A 117 7.78 4.97 -14.04
N THR A 118 8.03 5.18 -15.33
CA THR A 118 8.40 4.13 -16.29
C THR A 118 9.55 3.24 -15.82
N PRO A 119 10.68 3.74 -15.30
CA PRO A 119 11.76 2.88 -14.87
C PRO A 119 11.41 1.96 -13.70
N TYR A 120 10.66 2.49 -12.72
CA TYR A 120 10.20 1.71 -11.58
C TYR A 120 9.23 0.62 -12.01
N LEU A 121 8.29 0.97 -12.90
CA LEU A 121 7.31 0.03 -13.43
C LEU A 121 7.97 -1.06 -14.26
N ALA A 122 8.95 -0.73 -15.08
CA ALA A 122 9.68 -1.71 -15.88
C ALA A 122 10.34 -2.76 -14.99
N GLY A 123 11.06 -2.33 -13.93
CA GLY A 123 11.65 -3.24 -12.96
C GLY A 123 10.59 -4.06 -12.21
N GLY A 124 9.55 -3.39 -11.72
CA GLY A 124 8.49 -4.03 -10.92
C GLY A 124 7.71 -5.08 -11.71
N LEU A 125 7.20 -4.73 -12.88
CA LEU A 125 6.41 -5.64 -13.72
C LEU A 125 7.23 -6.86 -14.16
N ALA A 126 8.52 -6.68 -14.47
CA ALA A 126 9.40 -7.77 -14.86
C ALA A 126 9.58 -8.83 -13.76
N THR A 127 9.45 -8.45 -12.49
CA THR A 127 9.69 -9.35 -11.35
C THR A 127 8.41 -9.91 -10.71
N ILE A 128 7.21 -9.47 -11.13
CA ILE A 128 5.95 -10.03 -10.65
C ILE A 128 5.88 -11.55 -10.82
N PRO A 129 6.24 -12.16 -11.97
CA PRO A 129 6.16 -13.61 -12.12
C PRO A 129 7.00 -14.36 -11.09
N ALA A 130 8.21 -13.86 -10.80
CA ALA A 130 9.07 -14.44 -9.77
C ALA A 130 8.46 -14.30 -8.36
N GLY A 131 7.88 -13.15 -8.06
CA GLY A 131 7.21 -12.93 -6.77
C GLY A 131 5.96 -13.80 -6.60
N VAL A 132 5.14 -13.97 -7.64
CA VAL A 132 3.97 -14.87 -7.63
C VAL A 132 4.43 -16.33 -7.49
N PHE A 133 5.47 -16.74 -8.21
CA PHE A 133 6.05 -18.07 -8.04
C PHE A 133 6.48 -18.31 -6.59
N LEU A 134 7.18 -17.37 -5.98
CA LEU A 134 7.56 -17.47 -4.56
C LEU A 134 6.32 -17.59 -3.67
N LEU A 135 5.30 -16.74 -3.86
CA LEU A 135 4.07 -16.78 -3.06
C LEU A 135 3.38 -18.14 -3.10
N LEU A 136 3.37 -18.80 -4.26
CA LEU A 136 2.64 -20.04 -4.46
C LEU A 136 3.43 -21.29 -4.04
N HIS A 137 4.77 -21.26 -4.07
CA HIS A 137 5.62 -22.42 -3.86
C HIS A 137 6.36 -22.41 -2.51
N THR A 138 6.25 -21.32 -1.74
CA THR A 138 6.86 -21.27 -0.41
C THR A 138 5.78 -21.34 0.69
N PRO A 139 6.09 -21.98 1.84
CA PRO A 139 5.14 -22.08 2.93
C PRO A 139 4.83 -20.70 3.53
N TRP A 140 3.60 -20.53 4.00
CA TRP A 140 3.06 -19.27 4.50
C TRP A 140 3.91 -18.64 5.64
N TRP A 141 4.50 -19.47 6.50
CA TRP A 141 5.35 -18.99 7.60
C TRP A 141 6.60 -18.27 7.11
N LEU A 142 7.14 -18.67 5.95
CA LEU A 142 8.29 -17.99 5.34
C LEU A 142 7.92 -16.58 4.85
N HIS A 143 6.70 -16.39 4.35
CA HIS A 143 6.21 -15.05 4.00
C HIS A 143 6.03 -14.18 5.25
N ALA A 144 5.52 -14.77 6.34
CA ALA A 144 5.35 -14.07 7.62
C ALA A 144 6.71 -13.64 8.19
N ILE A 145 7.69 -14.55 8.25
CA ILE A 145 9.06 -14.23 8.69
C ILE A 145 9.70 -13.20 7.77
N GLY A 146 9.62 -13.40 6.45
CA GLY A 146 10.20 -12.49 5.47
C GLY A 146 9.62 -11.08 5.59
N LEU A 147 8.30 -10.96 5.72
CA LEU A 147 7.65 -9.68 5.99
C LEU A 147 8.07 -9.13 7.35
N GLY A 148 8.13 -9.95 8.38
CA GLY A 148 8.54 -9.53 9.73
C GLY A 148 9.94 -8.93 9.76
N ILE A 149 10.92 -9.63 9.19
CA ILE A 149 12.30 -9.13 9.05
C ILE A 149 12.33 -7.84 8.24
N PHE A 150 11.59 -7.82 7.12
CA PHE A 150 11.52 -6.63 6.28
C PHE A 150 10.93 -5.42 7.04
N LEU A 151 9.87 -5.62 7.83
CA LEU A 151 9.26 -4.56 8.65
C LEU A 151 10.22 -4.04 9.73
N MET A 152 11.00 -4.93 10.36
CA MET A 152 12.02 -4.53 11.33
C MET A 152 13.09 -3.66 10.68
N LEU A 153 13.62 -4.08 9.53
CA LEU A 153 14.65 -3.34 8.79
C LEU A 153 14.11 -2.00 8.29
N TYR A 154 12.90 -2.01 7.74
CA TYR A 154 12.26 -0.80 7.22
C TYR A 154 11.87 0.18 8.33
N GLY A 155 11.26 -0.29 9.40
CA GLY A 155 10.92 0.53 10.57
C GLY A 155 12.16 1.11 11.24
N GLY A 156 13.24 0.30 11.39
CA GLY A 156 14.53 0.75 11.87
C GLY A 156 15.15 1.82 10.98
N TYR A 157 15.15 1.61 9.65
CA TYR A 157 15.61 2.59 8.68
C TYR A 157 14.87 3.93 8.81
N VAL A 158 13.53 3.90 8.86
CA VAL A 158 12.72 5.13 8.97
C VAL A 158 12.93 5.82 10.31
N LEU A 159 13.14 5.06 11.39
CA LEU A 159 13.37 5.60 12.73
C LEU A 159 14.74 6.26 12.86
N LEU A 160 15.77 5.59 12.37
CA LEU A 160 17.15 6.07 12.45
C LEU A 160 17.45 7.16 11.43
N ARG A 161 16.74 7.15 10.29
CA ARG A 161 16.94 8.07 9.17
C ARG A 161 18.42 8.47 8.98
N PRO A 162 19.29 7.51 8.61
CA PRO A 162 20.67 7.86 8.35
C PRO A 162 20.71 8.96 7.28
N PRO A 163 21.59 9.94 7.39
CA PRO A 163 21.68 11.11 6.49
C PRO A 163 22.20 10.73 5.10
N TRP A 164 21.87 9.53 4.63
CA TRP A 164 22.26 9.05 3.32
C TRP A 164 21.49 9.82 2.25
N ARG A 165 22.20 10.71 1.58
CA ARG A 165 21.70 11.35 0.38
C ARG A 165 22.28 10.64 -0.83
N CYS A 166 21.41 10.01 -1.60
CA CYS A 166 21.82 9.47 -2.89
C CYS A 166 22.20 10.64 -3.82
N LYS A 167 23.49 10.73 -4.17
CA LYS A 167 24.01 11.83 -4.99
C LYS A 167 23.49 11.81 -6.43
N ARG A 168 23.02 10.68 -6.92
CA ARG A 168 22.69 10.48 -8.34
C ARG A 168 21.37 9.70 -8.48
N ASN A 169 20.40 10.31 -9.09
CA ASN A 169 19.15 9.63 -9.48
C ASN A 169 19.43 8.77 -10.72
N SER A 170 19.93 7.55 -10.52
CA SER A 170 20.32 6.66 -11.62
C SER A 170 19.14 5.82 -12.12
N LEU A 171 19.07 5.63 -13.42
CA LEU A 171 18.07 4.76 -14.06
C LEU A 171 18.13 3.33 -13.49
N THR A 172 19.34 2.79 -13.31
CA THR A 172 19.55 1.46 -12.72
C THR A 172 18.96 1.35 -11.32
N GLY A 173 19.18 2.35 -10.45
CA GLY A 173 18.62 2.35 -9.09
C GLY A 173 17.10 2.43 -9.07
N GLN A 174 16.51 3.17 -10.01
CA GLN A 174 15.05 3.21 -10.18
C GLN A 174 14.49 1.85 -10.59
N ILE A 175 15.13 1.19 -11.58
CA ILE A 175 14.73 -0.16 -12.03
C ILE A 175 14.90 -1.19 -10.90
N ILE A 176 16.03 -1.17 -10.18
CA ILE A 176 16.27 -2.11 -9.07
C ILE A 176 15.26 -1.91 -7.94
N SER A 177 14.98 -0.65 -7.54
CA SER A 177 13.99 -0.38 -6.49
C SER A 177 12.60 -0.81 -6.91
N GLY A 178 12.25 -0.63 -8.20
CA GLY A 178 11.03 -1.16 -8.77
C GLY A 178 11.01 -2.69 -8.76
N ALA A 179 12.07 -3.35 -9.18
CA ALA A 179 12.17 -4.81 -9.21
C ALA A 179 11.99 -5.46 -7.83
N LEU A 180 12.65 -4.92 -6.82
CA LEU A 180 12.47 -5.35 -5.43
C LEU A 180 11.02 -5.11 -4.96
N GLY A 181 10.41 -3.98 -5.38
CA GLY A 181 9.01 -3.71 -5.13
C GLY A 181 8.06 -4.70 -5.83
N GLY A 182 8.40 -5.22 -7.00
CA GLY A 182 7.62 -6.26 -7.69
C GLY A 182 7.57 -7.57 -6.89
N ILE A 183 8.72 -8.02 -6.39
CA ILE A 183 8.82 -9.23 -5.56
C ILE A 183 8.03 -9.05 -4.26
N THR A 184 8.29 -7.97 -3.50
CA THR A 184 7.59 -7.72 -2.22
C THR A 184 6.11 -7.39 -2.41
N GLY A 185 5.73 -6.85 -3.57
CA GLY A 185 4.35 -6.62 -3.95
C GLY A 185 3.57 -7.92 -4.11
N ALA A 186 4.17 -8.92 -4.76
CA ALA A 186 3.53 -10.20 -4.98
C ALA A 186 3.53 -11.08 -3.71
N THR A 187 4.62 -11.09 -2.94
CA THR A 187 4.76 -11.97 -1.76
C THR A 187 4.05 -11.44 -0.50
N ALA A 188 3.94 -10.12 -0.35
CA ALA A 188 3.43 -9.47 0.86
C ALA A 188 2.48 -8.29 0.58
N ALA A 189 2.03 -8.11 -0.66
CA ALA A 189 1.23 -6.96 -1.11
C ALA A 189 1.86 -5.58 -0.79
N PHE A 190 3.18 -5.50 -0.66
CA PHE A 190 3.91 -4.31 -0.23
C PHE A 190 4.94 -3.82 -1.27
N PRO A 191 4.51 -3.37 -2.46
CA PRO A 191 5.43 -2.97 -3.53
C PRO A 191 6.15 -1.65 -3.28
N GLY A 192 5.59 -0.77 -2.43
CA GLY A 192 6.04 0.62 -2.32
C GLY A 192 7.31 0.84 -1.52
N ALA A 193 7.75 -0.11 -0.71
CA ALA A 193 8.80 0.11 0.27
C ALA A 193 10.14 0.58 -0.32
N PHE A 194 10.66 -0.16 -1.29
CA PHE A 194 11.97 0.17 -1.90
C PHE A 194 11.92 1.44 -2.72
N VAL A 195 10.81 1.70 -3.41
CA VAL A 195 10.61 2.96 -4.15
C VAL A 195 10.52 4.15 -3.20
N THR A 196 9.85 3.98 -2.05
CA THR A 196 9.77 5.02 -1.01
C THR A 196 11.15 5.31 -0.41
N ILE A 197 11.95 4.26 -0.12
CA ILE A 197 13.33 4.41 0.36
C ILE A 197 14.14 5.17 -0.70
N TRP A 198 14.05 4.76 -1.96
CA TRP A 198 14.77 5.40 -3.07
C TRP A 198 14.40 6.89 -3.19
N CYS A 199 13.12 7.23 -3.19
CA CYS A 199 12.67 8.62 -3.22
C CYS A 199 13.16 9.41 -1.99
N GLY A 200 13.11 8.80 -0.80
CA GLY A 200 13.57 9.40 0.45
C GLY A 200 15.07 9.71 0.47
N CYS A 201 15.91 8.83 -0.11
CA CYS A 201 17.36 9.03 -0.22
C CYS A 201 17.75 10.25 -1.06
N HIS A 202 16.87 10.68 -1.98
CA HIS A 202 17.14 11.86 -2.82
C HIS A 202 16.73 13.18 -2.18
N GLY A 203 16.12 13.14 -0.99
CA GLY A 203 15.71 14.34 -0.25
C GLY A 203 14.55 15.09 -0.92
N TRP A 204 13.76 14.41 -1.75
CA TRP A 204 12.60 15.01 -2.38
C TRP A 204 11.52 15.35 -1.35
N GLU A 205 10.74 16.39 -1.61
CA GLU A 205 9.59 16.75 -0.78
C GLU A 205 8.55 15.61 -0.75
N LYS A 206 7.80 15.51 0.35
CA LYS A 206 6.85 14.39 0.56
C LYS A 206 5.82 14.29 -0.55
N ASP A 207 5.29 15.42 -1.01
CA ASP A 207 4.29 15.45 -2.07
C ASP A 207 4.89 14.98 -3.40
N GLN A 208 6.13 15.37 -3.71
CA GLN A 208 6.86 14.88 -4.87
C GLN A 208 7.10 13.38 -4.79
N GLN A 209 7.51 12.86 -3.64
CA GLN A 209 7.68 11.41 -3.46
C GLN A 209 6.36 10.65 -3.69
N ARG A 210 5.23 11.21 -3.19
CA ARG A 210 3.90 10.61 -3.36
C ARG A 210 3.48 10.49 -4.81
N THR A 211 3.81 11.45 -5.66
CA THR A 211 3.49 11.40 -7.10
C THR A 211 4.21 10.27 -7.84
N ILE A 212 5.22 9.67 -7.23
CA ILE A 212 5.95 8.52 -7.77
C ILE A 212 5.47 7.22 -7.14
N TYR A 213 5.58 7.09 -5.81
CA TYR A 213 5.34 5.79 -5.21
C TYR A 213 3.87 5.40 -5.13
N GLN A 214 2.92 6.33 -5.00
CA GLN A 214 1.50 5.95 -4.91
C GLN A 214 0.94 5.38 -6.23
N PRO A 215 1.13 6.01 -7.40
CA PRO A 215 0.71 5.39 -8.65
C PRO A 215 1.50 4.12 -8.97
N TYR A 216 2.80 4.05 -8.60
CA TYR A 216 3.57 2.82 -8.71
C TYR A 216 2.92 1.70 -7.88
N ILE A 217 2.60 1.94 -6.62
CA ILE A 217 1.95 0.95 -5.74
C ILE A 217 0.63 0.47 -6.35
N LEU A 218 -0.22 1.40 -6.80
CA LEU A 218 -1.51 1.07 -7.40
C LEU A 218 -1.35 0.14 -8.60
N ILE A 219 -0.49 0.51 -9.56
CA ILE A 219 -0.27 -0.27 -10.78
C ILE A 219 0.28 -1.65 -10.44
N MET A 220 1.26 -1.71 -9.54
CA MET A 220 1.86 -2.99 -9.13
C MET A 220 0.85 -3.91 -8.44
N GLN A 221 -0.01 -3.39 -7.56
CA GLN A 221 -1.02 -4.19 -6.88
C GLN A 221 -2.09 -4.71 -7.84
N VAL A 222 -2.54 -3.89 -8.78
CA VAL A 222 -3.44 -4.34 -9.85
C VAL A 222 -2.76 -5.41 -10.71
N ALA A 223 -1.50 -5.22 -11.09
CA ALA A 223 -0.76 -6.18 -11.90
C ALA A 223 -0.55 -7.52 -11.15
N VAL A 224 -0.26 -7.49 -9.85
CA VAL A 224 -0.18 -8.70 -9.02
C VAL A 224 -1.52 -9.41 -8.93
N LEU A 225 -2.62 -8.66 -8.73
CA LEU A 225 -3.96 -9.25 -8.68
C LEU A 225 -4.33 -9.93 -10.00
N VAL A 226 -4.02 -9.29 -11.13
CA VAL A 226 -4.21 -9.86 -12.47
C VAL A 226 -3.34 -11.10 -12.67
N ALA A 227 -2.08 -11.06 -12.25
CA ALA A 227 -1.18 -12.22 -12.34
C ALA A 227 -1.68 -13.40 -11.49
N LEU A 228 -2.16 -13.15 -10.28
CA LEU A 228 -2.79 -14.19 -9.44
C LEU A 228 -4.06 -14.75 -10.08
N ALA A 229 -4.90 -13.88 -10.65
CA ALA A 229 -6.11 -14.30 -11.34
C ALA A 229 -5.82 -15.18 -12.59
N ALA A 230 -4.68 -14.96 -13.25
CA ALA A 230 -4.27 -15.75 -14.41
C ALA A 230 -3.70 -17.13 -14.05
N VAL A 231 -3.13 -17.27 -12.84
CA VAL A 231 -2.43 -18.51 -12.44
C VAL A 231 -3.27 -19.39 -11.51
N LEU A 232 -4.08 -18.75 -10.64
CA LEU A 232 -4.90 -19.47 -9.67
C LEU A 232 -6.23 -19.94 -10.30
N PRO A 233 -6.74 -21.11 -9.90
CA PRO A 233 -8.10 -21.51 -10.24
C PRO A 233 -9.10 -20.42 -9.80
N SER A 234 -10.16 -20.23 -10.58
CA SER A 234 -11.20 -19.23 -10.29
C SER A 234 -11.81 -19.36 -8.88
N ALA A 235 -11.87 -20.58 -8.35
CA ALA A 235 -12.33 -20.86 -6.99
C ALA A 235 -11.42 -20.31 -5.88
N THR A 236 -10.16 -19.96 -6.21
CA THR A 236 -9.21 -19.40 -5.22
C THR A 236 -9.33 -17.87 -5.12
N LEU A 237 -9.88 -17.24 -6.15
CA LEU A 237 -10.19 -15.81 -6.12
C LEU A 237 -11.54 -15.64 -5.42
N ARG A 238 -11.55 -14.91 -4.35
CA ARG A 238 -12.73 -14.69 -3.51
C ARG A 238 -13.31 -13.29 -3.74
N PRO A 239 -14.35 -13.13 -4.58
CA PRO A 239 -15.00 -11.83 -4.81
C PRO A 239 -15.53 -11.20 -3.54
N GLU A 240 -15.89 -12.02 -2.53
CA GLU A 240 -16.34 -11.56 -1.21
C GLU A 240 -15.30 -10.68 -0.51
N LEU A 241 -14.01 -10.84 -0.81
CA LEU A 241 -12.95 -10.00 -0.24
C LEU A 241 -13.05 -8.53 -0.66
N LEU A 242 -13.82 -8.21 -1.71
CA LEU A 242 -14.12 -6.82 -2.10
C LEU A 242 -14.80 -6.02 -0.97
N ILE A 243 -15.42 -6.70 -0.01
CA ILE A 243 -16.03 -6.05 1.17
C ILE A 243 -15.00 -5.23 1.95
N TYR A 244 -13.73 -5.64 1.96
CA TYR A 244 -12.65 -4.93 2.66
C TYR A 244 -12.28 -3.58 2.04
N SER A 245 -12.70 -3.33 0.79
CA SER A 245 -12.52 -2.01 0.16
C SER A 245 -13.25 -0.90 0.89
N VAL A 246 -14.33 -1.21 1.60
CA VAL A 246 -15.17 -0.24 2.31
C VAL A 246 -14.50 0.31 3.55
N PRO A 247 -14.14 -0.51 4.56
CA PRO A 247 -13.40 -0.01 5.70
C PRO A 247 -12.07 0.64 5.26
N ALA A 248 -11.45 0.16 4.18
CA ALA A 248 -10.25 0.76 3.60
C ALA A 248 -10.49 2.21 3.11
N LEU A 249 -11.56 2.45 2.34
CA LEU A 249 -11.91 3.79 1.85
C LEU A 249 -12.36 4.73 2.96
N LEU A 250 -13.14 4.25 3.91
CA LEU A 250 -13.56 5.03 5.07
C LEU A 250 -12.34 5.46 5.90
N GLY A 251 -11.45 4.52 6.20
CA GLY A 251 -10.21 4.81 6.90
C GLY A 251 -9.31 5.77 6.13
N ALA A 252 -9.14 5.56 4.82
CA ALA A 252 -8.32 6.43 3.98
C ALA A 252 -8.84 7.87 3.96
N SER A 253 -10.16 8.06 3.88
CA SER A 253 -10.75 9.39 3.88
C SER A 253 -10.53 10.15 5.19
N ILE A 254 -10.58 9.46 6.31
CA ILE A 254 -10.26 10.03 7.63
C ILE A 254 -8.76 10.36 7.70
N GLY A 255 -7.89 9.40 7.33
CA GLY A 255 -6.45 9.58 7.37
C GLY A 255 -5.96 10.74 6.50
N LEU A 256 -6.49 10.91 5.28
CA LEU A 256 -6.13 12.02 4.41
C LEU A 256 -6.58 13.39 4.97
N ARG A 257 -7.73 13.46 5.65
CA ARG A 257 -8.15 14.68 6.34
C ARG A 257 -7.24 15.02 7.52
N LEU A 258 -6.82 14.00 8.28
CA LEU A 258 -5.90 14.17 9.40
C LEU A 258 -4.48 14.57 8.96
N TYR A 259 -4.07 14.17 7.75
CA TYR A 259 -2.73 14.45 7.22
C TYR A 259 -2.34 15.93 7.30
N GLY A 260 -3.27 16.85 6.98
CA GLY A 260 -3.05 18.30 7.02
C GLY A 260 -2.86 18.90 8.43
N HIS A 261 -3.25 18.17 9.48
CA HIS A 261 -3.26 18.68 10.86
C HIS A 261 -2.21 18.02 11.77
N LEU A 262 -1.56 16.95 11.32
CA LEU A 262 -0.64 16.17 12.14
C LEU A 262 0.82 16.64 12.00
N ASN A 263 1.53 16.64 13.13
CA ASN A 263 2.98 16.75 13.12
C ASN A 263 3.59 15.45 12.56
N LEU A 264 3.96 15.50 11.28
CA LEU A 264 4.42 14.34 10.51
C LEU A 264 5.70 13.71 11.08
N ALA A 265 6.53 14.47 11.82
CA ALA A 265 7.74 13.91 12.41
C ALA A 265 7.40 12.95 13.57
N HIS A 266 6.50 13.35 14.46
CA HIS A 266 6.03 12.48 15.54
C HIS A 266 5.21 11.30 15.02
N PHE A 267 4.34 11.55 14.03
CA PHE A 267 3.56 10.50 13.40
C PHE A 267 4.46 9.44 12.74
N ASN A 268 5.46 9.83 11.95
CA ASN A 268 6.38 8.90 11.32
C ASN A 268 7.17 8.06 12.34
N LYS A 269 7.56 8.66 13.49
CA LYS A 269 8.20 7.90 14.58
C LYS A 269 7.25 6.85 15.18
N ALA A 270 5.99 7.22 15.41
CA ALA A 270 4.99 6.29 15.92
C ALA A 270 4.72 5.13 14.94
N VAL A 271 4.54 5.44 13.65
CA VAL A 271 4.39 4.41 12.61
C VAL A 271 5.61 3.49 12.55
N SER A 272 6.82 4.05 12.58
CA SER A 272 8.06 3.25 12.55
C SER A 272 8.19 2.33 13.76
N ALA A 273 7.84 2.82 14.95
CA ALA A 273 7.83 1.99 16.15
C ALA A 273 6.79 0.85 16.04
N THR A 274 5.60 1.15 15.51
CA THR A 274 4.56 0.14 15.26
C THR A 274 5.04 -0.90 14.25
N LEU A 275 5.71 -0.50 13.16
CA LEU A 275 6.28 -1.42 12.17
C LEU A 275 7.36 -2.33 12.77
N LEU A 276 8.22 -1.79 13.63
CA LEU A 276 9.23 -2.58 14.35
C LEU A 276 8.58 -3.64 15.24
N LEU A 277 7.61 -3.23 16.06
CA LEU A 277 6.90 -4.14 16.96
C LEU A 277 6.13 -5.21 16.18
N ALA A 278 5.45 -4.81 15.12
CA ALA A 278 4.74 -5.71 14.23
C ALA A 278 5.70 -6.72 13.55
N GLY A 279 6.86 -6.24 13.11
CA GLY A 279 7.90 -7.08 12.52
C GLY A 279 8.44 -8.12 13.51
N ILE A 280 8.72 -7.71 14.74
CA ILE A 280 9.16 -8.63 15.82
C ILE A 280 8.07 -9.67 16.09
N ALA A 281 6.82 -9.25 16.28
CA ALA A 281 5.71 -10.17 16.56
C ALA A 281 5.51 -11.20 15.45
N LEU A 282 5.59 -10.75 14.17
CA LEU A 282 5.42 -11.62 13.02
C LEU A 282 6.57 -12.63 12.86
N THR A 283 7.80 -12.19 13.13
CA THR A 283 8.99 -13.07 13.07
C THR A 283 8.95 -14.12 14.17
N LEU A 284 8.62 -13.73 15.41
CA LEU A 284 8.52 -14.67 16.53
C LEU A 284 7.42 -15.71 16.35
N LYS A 285 6.34 -15.37 15.66
CA LYS A 285 5.26 -16.34 15.38
C LYS A 285 5.60 -17.29 14.24
N GLY A 286 6.44 -16.88 13.31
CA GLY A 286 6.87 -17.73 12.20
C GLY A 286 7.96 -18.75 12.59
N LEU A 287 8.62 -18.54 13.73
CA LEU A 287 9.57 -19.49 14.33
C LEU A 287 8.84 -20.51 15.21
#